data_eb5ba67ba89bcffb5266b5e5ef2a1d60
#
_entry.id   eb5ba67ba89bcffb5266b5e5ef2a1d60
#
_cell.length_a   1.000
_cell.length_b   1.000
_cell.length_c   1.000
_cell.angle_alpha   90.00
_cell.angle_beta   90.00
_cell.angle_gamma   90.00
#
_symmetry.space_group_name_H-M   'P 1'
#
loop_
_entity.id
_entity.type
_entity.pdbx_description
1 polymer ?
#
loop_
_entity_poly.entity_id
_entity_poly.type
_entity_poly.pdbx_seq_one_letter_code
_entity_poly.pdbx_strand_id
1 'polypeptide(L)'
;MRFYSDTLGWELMDMPEMNYVMAKSVDVDDKQMPKEPGAINGGLLQRPKEAPTPTIFLDVPSVDEAIKKVQSSGGGVVTPKTPIPGMGAYARIRDTEGNVIGLYQSA
;
A
#
# COMPACT_ATOMS: atom_id res chain seq x y z
N MET A 1 1.74 14.46 -11.18
CA MET A 1 1.62 13.06 -11.60
C MET A 1 2.47 12.68 -12.80
N ARG A 2 2.62 13.63 -13.72
CA ARG A 2 3.39 13.35 -14.95
C ARG A 2 4.86 13.06 -14.70
N PHE A 3 5.38 13.50 -13.56
CA PHE A 3 6.79 13.29 -13.24
C PHE A 3 7.17 11.80 -13.34
N TYR A 4 6.39 10.92 -12.73
CA TYR A 4 6.71 9.49 -12.71
C TYR A 4 6.53 8.81 -14.06
N SER A 5 5.49 9.17 -14.82
CA SER A 5 5.30 8.59 -16.15
C SER A 5 6.34 9.09 -17.12
N ASP A 6 6.68 10.37 -17.06
CA ASP A 6 7.67 10.97 -17.99
C ASP A 6 9.09 10.53 -17.65
N THR A 7 9.41 10.34 -16.38
CA THR A 7 10.78 10.05 -15.93
C THR A 7 11.05 8.56 -15.85
N LEU A 8 10.09 7.78 -15.36
CA LEU A 8 10.30 6.36 -15.07
C LEU A 8 9.48 5.44 -15.96
N GLY A 9 8.65 6.00 -16.84
CA GLY A 9 7.83 5.18 -17.73
C GLY A 9 6.72 4.43 -17.04
N TRP A 10 6.31 4.86 -15.86
CA TRP A 10 5.22 4.20 -15.13
C TRP A 10 3.89 4.48 -15.80
N GLU A 11 3.02 3.47 -15.80
CA GLU A 11 1.65 3.62 -16.25
C GLU A 11 0.79 4.05 -15.06
N LEU A 12 0.16 5.22 -15.19
CA LEU A 12 -0.65 5.79 -14.11
C LEU A 12 -2.12 5.67 -14.45
N MET A 13 -2.91 5.16 -13.50
CA MET A 13 -4.36 5.03 -13.64
C MET A 13 -5.03 5.84 -12.54
N ASP A 14 -5.75 6.89 -12.93
CA ASP A 14 -6.45 7.76 -12.00
C ASP A 14 -7.72 7.08 -11.49
N MET A 15 -7.91 7.10 -10.18
CA MET A 15 -9.10 6.57 -9.51
C MET A 15 -9.73 7.68 -8.68
N PRO A 16 -10.45 8.63 -9.33
CA PRO A 16 -10.90 9.85 -8.65
C PRO A 16 -11.85 9.62 -7.49
N GLU A 17 -12.67 8.58 -7.52
CA GLU A 17 -13.59 8.30 -6.42
C GLU A 17 -12.87 7.86 -5.16
N MET A 18 -11.62 7.44 -5.27
CA MET A 18 -10.78 7.04 -4.14
C MET A 18 -9.69 8.06 -3.83
N ASN A 19 -9.65 9.13 -4.62
CA ASN A 19 -8.61 10.16 -4.51
C ASN A 19 -7.21 9.54 -4.55
N TYR A 20 -6.98 8.66 -5.53
CA TYR A 20 -5.85 7.77 -5.58
C TYR A 20 -5.43 7.53 -7.03
N VAL A 21 -4.14 7.37 -7.27
CA VAL A 21 -3.61 7.04 -8.60
C VAL A 21 -2.83 5.74 -8.48
N MET A 22 -3.24 4.72 -9.21
CA MET A 22 -2.50 3.46 -9.26
C MET A 22 -1.31 3.61 -10.19
N ALA A 23 -0.13 3.21 -9.73
CA ALA A 23 1.10 3.28 -10.50
C ALA A 23 1.60 1.87 -10.80
N LYS A 24 1.75 1.56 -12.07
CA LYS A 24 2.22 0.23 -12.51
C LYS A 24 3.55 0.37 -13.22
N SER A 25 4.53 -0.40 -12.77
CA SER A 25 5.79 -0.55 -13.48
C SER A 25 5.79 -1.80 -14.37
N VAL A 26 4.93 -2.78 -14.06
CA VAL A 26 4.73 -4.01 -14.84
C VAL A 26 3.27 -4.43 -14.74
N ASP A 27 2.86 -5.35 -15.60
CA ASP A 27 1.51 -5.94 -15.54
C ASP A 27 1.31 -6.72 -14.24
N VAL A 28 0.06 -6.85 -13.83
CA VAL A 28 -0.32 -7.59 -12.62
C VAL A 28 -1.11 -8.84 -13.00
N ASP A 29 -1.11 -9.82 -12.08
CA ASP A 29 -1.91 -11.04 -12.22
C ASP A 29 -3.32 -10.81 -11.63
N ASP A 30 -4.09 -11.91 -11.51
CA ASP A 30 -5.47 -11.88 -11.01
C ASP A 30 -5.58 -11.33 -9.60
N LYS A 31 -4.50 -11.42 -8.81
CA LYS A 31 -4.45 -10.96 -7.42
C LYS A 31 -3.86 -9.58 -7.29
N GLN A 32 -3.68 -8.86 -8.41
CA GLN A 32 -3.07 -7.52 -8.43
C GLN A 32 -1.60 -7.52 -8.03
N MET A 33 -0.92 -8.64 -8.21
CA MET A 33 0.51 -8.76 -7.91
C MET A 33 1.34 -8.58 -9.18
N PRO A 34 2.52 -7.95 -9.10
CA PRO A 34 3.39 -7.82 -10.26
C PRO A 34 3.73 -9.18 -10.85
N LYS A 35 3.64 -9.30 -12.17
CA LYS A 35 3.95 -10.57 -12.86
C LYS A 35 5.44 -10.86 -12.91
N GLU A 36 6.28 -9.83 -12.85
CA GLU A 36 7.73 -10.01 -12.91
C GLU A 36 8.32 -9.98 -11.51
N PRO A 37 9.14 -10.98 -11.13
CA PRO A 37 9.81 -10.98 -9.84
C PRO A 37 10.72 -9.76 -9.69
N GLY A 38 10.70 -9.15 -8.51
CA GLY A 38 11.52 -7.98 -8.22
C GLY A 38 10.94 -6.65 -8.67
N ALA A 39 9.84 -6.67 -9.41
CA ALA A 39 9.16 -5.44 -9.82
C ALA A 39 8.18 -5.02 -8.74
N ILE A 40 7.96 -3.71 -8.62
CA ILE A 40 7.08 -3.15 -7.60
C ILE A 40 6.09 -2.20 -8.27
N ASN A 41 4.81 -2.44 -8.03
CA ASN A 41 3.76 -1.50 -8.38
C ASN A 41 3.33 -0.77 -7.11
N GLY A 42 2.65 0.34 -7.27
CA GLY A 42 2.25 1.10 -6.11
C GLY A 42 1.11 2.05 -6.40
N GLY A 43 0.97 3.05 -5.56
CA GLY A 43 -0.05 4.05 -5.71
C GLY A 43 0.44 5.41 -5.28
N LEU A 44 -0.21 6.43 -5.78
CA LEU A 44 0.07 7.82 -5.48
C LEU A 44 -1.19 8.43 -4.93
N LEU A 45 -1.06 9.14 -3.82
CA LEU A 45 -2.18 9.85 -3.22
C LEU A 45 -1.67 11.15 -2.62
N GLN A 46 -2.60 12.04 -2.29
CA GLN A 46 -2.24 13.26 -1.61
C GLN A 46 -1.61 12.90 -0.27
N ARG A 47 -0.54 13.60 0.10
CA ARG A 47 0.25 13.27 1.31
C ARG A 47 -0.62 13.25 2.56
N PRO A 48 -0.80 12.08 3.20
CA PRO A 48 -1.59 12.01 4.43
C PRO A 48 -0.77 12.49 5.63
N LYS A 49 -1.46 13.01 6.64
CA LYS A 49 -0.77 13.53 7.84
C LYS A 49 -0.09 12.42 8.62
N GLU A 50 -0.72 11.26 8.71
CA GLU A 50 -0.22 10.12 9.50
C GLU A 50 0.91 9.36 8.81
N ALA A 51 1.08 9.56 7.50
CA ALA A 51 2.11 8.88 6.73
C ALA A 51 2.63 9.82 5.63
N PRO A 52 3.39 10.87 6.00
CA PRO A 52 3.80 11.90 5.05
C PRO A 52 4.98 11.53 4.15
N THR A 53 5.47 10.30 4.23
CA THR A 53 6.62 9.81 3.46
C THR A 53 6.22 8.61 2.62
N PRO A 54 7.04 8.21 1.64
CA PRO A 54 6.79 6.97 0.93
C PRO A 54 6.66 5.81 1.90
N THR A 55 5.72 4.91 1.63
CA THR A 55 5.41 3.79 2.51
C THR A 55 5.45 2.49 1.72
N ILE A 56 6.12 1.48 2.28
CA ILE A 56 6.13 0.13 1.72
C ILE A 56 4.90 -0.60 2.25
N PHE A 57 4.16 -1.25 1.36
CA PHE A 57 3.04 -2.08 1.76
C PHE A 57 3.41 -3.56 1.62
N LEU A 58 3.17 -4.32 2.67
CA LEU A 58 3.42 -5.75 2.72
C LEU A 58 2.12 -6.50 2.50
N ASP A 59 2.15 -7.47 1.58
CA ASP A 59 1.00 -8.32 1.33
C ASP A 59 0.94 -9.39 2.43
N VAL A 60 -0.15 -9.42 3.17
CA VAL A 60 -0.34 -10.37 4.28
C VAL A 60 -1.64 -11.13 4.10
N PRO A 61 -1.73 -12.39 4.59
CA PRO A 61 -2.97 -13.17 4.50
C PRO A 61 -4.12 -12.55 5.27
N SER A 62 -3.84 -11.89 6.40
CA SER A 62 -4.85 -11.26 7.24
C SER A 62 -4.28 -10.03 7.91
N VAL A 63 -4.87 -8.88 7.61
CA VAL A 63 -4.48 -7.62 8.27
C VAL A 63 -4.77 -7.69 9.77
N ASP A 64 -5.91 -8.29 10.17
CA ASP A 64 -6.27 -8.41 11.57
C ASP A 64 -5.22 -9.21 12.37
N GLU A 65 -4.79 -10.35 11.83
CA GLU A 65 -3.78 -11.17 12.49
C GLU A 65 -2.42 -10.48 12.52
N ALA A 66 -2.07 -9.78 11.45
CA ALA A 66 -0.81 -9.04 11.39
C ALA A 66 -0.80 -7.91 12.42
N ILE A 67 -1.89 -7.20 12.58
CA ILE A 67 -2.01 -6.14 13.59
C ILE A 67 -1.81 -6.69 14.99
N LYS A 68 -2.41 -7.85 15.28
CA LYS A 68 -2.22 -8.49 16.59
C LYS A 68 -0.75 -8.79 16.86
N LYS A 69 -0.05 -9.31 15.88
CA LYS A 69 1.39 -9.60 16.00
C LYS A 69 2.20 -8.33 16.20
N VAL A 70 1.86 -7.28 15.48
CA VAL A 70 2.54 -5.98 15.60
C VAL A 70 2.40 -5.46 17.03
N GLN A 71 1.18 -5.45 17.55
CA GLN A 71 0.92 -4.94 18.89
C GLN A 71 1.63 -5.76 19.97
N SER A 72 1.63 -7.09 19.83
CA SER A 72 2.29 -7.97 20.79
C SER A 72 3.82 -7.87 20.71
N SER A 73 4.36 -7.34 19.62
CA SER A 73 5.81 -7.20 19.44
C SER A 73 6.31 -5.79 19.68
N GLY A 74 5.49 -4.91 20.24
CA GLY A 74 5.92 -3.57 20.63
C GLY A 74 5.61 -2.47 19.61
N GLY A 75 5.01 -2.79 18.50
CA GLY A 75 4.59 -1.80 17.51
C GLY A 75 3.22 -1.22 17.82
N GLY A 76 2.77 -0.33 16.95
CA GLY A 76 1.46 0.31 17.12
C GLY A 76 0.69 0.39 15.82
N VAL A 77 -0.56 0.81 15.92
CA VAL A 77 -1.43 1.00 14.75
C VAL A 77 -1.54 2.48 14.46
N VAL A 78 -1.25 2.87 13.22
CA VAL A 78 -1.36 4.25 12.74
C VAL A 78 -2.71 4.45 12.07
N THR A 79 -3.03 3.56 11.14
CA THR A 79 -4.32 3.54 10.45
C THR A 79 -4.93 2.17 10.64
N PRO A 80 -6.12 2.05 11.26
CA PRO A 80 -6.74 0.74 11.48
C PRO A 80 -7.15 0.10 10.16
N LYS A 81 -7.51 -1.19 10.21
CA LYS A 81 -7.96 -1.91 9.02
C LYS A 81 -9.05 -1.12 8.30
N THR A 82 -8.82 -0.83 7.04
CA THR A 82 -9.71 -0.03 6.21
C THR A 82 -10.06 -0.81 4.95
N PRO A 83 -11.34 -1.09 4.69
CA PRO A 83 -11.70 -1.80 3.48
C PRO A 83 -11.49 -0.95 2.23
N ILE A 84 -11.04 -1.60 1.16
CA ILE A 84 -10.94 -0.99 -0.16
C ILE A 84 -11.96 -1.70 -1.03
N PRO A 85 -13.05 -1.05 -1.42
CA PRO A 85 -14.13 -1.72 -2.16
C PRO A 85 -13.61 -2.46 -3.39
N GLY A 86 -13.87 -3.78 -3.44
CA GLY A 86 -13.47 -4.64 -4.54
C GLY A 86 -12.00 -5.01 -4.57
N MET A 87 -11.17 -4.52 -3.61
CA MET A 87 -9.73 -4.71 -3.67
C MET A 87 -9.11 -5.24 -2.36
N GLY A 88 -9.94 -5.52 -1.35
CA GLY A 88 -9.44 -6.06 -0.10
C GLY A 88 -9.43 -5.02 1.02
N ALA A 89 -8.36 -5.00 1.81
CA ALA A 89 -8.24 -4.07 2.94
C ALA A 89 -6.79 -3.73 3.21
N TYR A 90 -6.57 -2.61 3.86
CA TYR A 90 -5.23 -2.19 4.23
C TYR A 90 -5.21 -1.61 5.64
N ALA A 91 -4.00 -1.47 6.17
CA ALA A 91 -3.75 -0.76 7.43
C ALA A 91 -2.36 -0.18 7.38
N ARG A 92 -2.07 0.74 8.29
CA ARG A 92 -0.72 1.25 8.49
C ARG A 92 -0.33 1.01 9.93
N ILE A 93 0.87 0.53 10.12
CA ILE A 93 1.40 0.24 11.46
C ILE A 93 2.71 1.02 11.67
N ARG A 94 3.12 1.10 12.91
CA ARG A 94 4.41 1.68 13.28
C ARG A 94 5.26 0.57 13.88
N ASP A 95 6.49 0.43 13.39
CA ASP A 95 7.42 -0.53 13.96
C ASP A 95 8.06 0.03 15.24
N THR A 96 8.97 -0.72 15.84
CA THR A 96 9.61 -0.32 17.10
C THR A 96 10.61 0.82 16.93
N GLU A 97 10.96 1.16 15.70
CA GLU A 97 11.84 2.28 15.38
C GLU A 97 11.09 3.55 14.96
N GLY A 98 9.75 3.49 14.97
CA GLY A 98 8.92 4.62 14.59
C GLY A 98 8.62 4.72 13.10
N ASN A 99 9.02 3.73 12.31
CA ASN A 99 8.74 3.73 10.87
C ASN A 99 7.30 3.30 10.60
N VAL A 100 6.66 3.96 9.65
CA VAL A 100 5.31 3.59 9.23
C VAL A 100 5.40 2.64 8.05
N ILE A 101 4.72 1.51 8.16
CA ILE A 101 4.68 0.46 7.15
C ILE A 101 3.23 0.10 6.89
N GLY A 102 2.89 -0.16 5.63
CA GLY A 102 1.54 -0.56 5.27
C GLY A 102 1.37 -2.07 5.23
N LEU A 103 0.17 -2.51 5.51
CA LEU A 103 -0.24 -3.90 5.38
C LEU A 103 -1.42 -3.96 4.41
N TYR A 104 -1.40 -4.95 3.54
CA TYR A 104 -2.47 -5.12 2.55
C TYR A 104 -2.90 -6.57 2.51
N GLN A 105 -4.22 -6.78 2.45
CA GLN A 105 -4.78 -8.11 2.24
C GLN A 105 -5.69 -8.07 1.04
N SER A 106 -5.53 -9.04 0.14
CA SER A 106 -6.36 -9.14 -1.07
C SER A 106 -7.79 -9.51 -0.74
N ALA A 107 -8.68 -9.12 -1.60
CA ALA A 107 -10.09 -9.50 -1.49
C ALA A 107 -10.27 -11.01 -1.62
#